data_fcd9744df452ad8ef3cf21e03e9e4a5b
#
_entry.id   fcd9744df452ad8ef3cf21e03e9e4a5b
#
_cell.length_a   1.000
_cell.length_b   1.000
_cell.length_c   1.000
_cell.angle_alpha   90.00
_cell.angle_beta   90.00
_cell.angle_gamma   90.00
#
_symmetry.space_group_name_H-M   'P 1'
#
loop_
_entity.id
_entity.type
_entity.pdbx_description
1 polymer ?
#
loop_
_entity_poly.entity_id
_entity_poly.type
_entity_poly.pdbx_seq_one_letter_code
_entity_poly.pdbx_strand_id
1 'polypeptide(L)'
;MNSADAMSPELYPDIVQSVPFMTELFGVEVRLARDERRMPVSEYVSEELRSPWWSAVAAAPFKALGWFTGLFRAEDDERRGTGVTDPFRLTREENETVGSLQERIAASVDKKTMVVSLAVTMQDPLVAATLTDTVMRNLQNHITQYRTDKARHDLEFTQRLFDEAQGKYYAAQQRYAQYVDQNQALSRKSFRTEQERLQNEMSLAYSFY
;
A
#
# COMPACT_ATOMS: atom_id res chain seq x y z
N MET A 1 -9.30 17.26 -13.81
CA MET A 1 -8.63 16.28 -12.92
C MET A 1 -9.10 14.91 -13.36
N ASN A 2 -8.20 14.13 -13.97
CA ASN A 2 -8.55 12.81 -14.48
C ASN A 2 -8.69 11.82 -13.31
N SER A 3 -9.87 11.19 -13.23
CA SER A 3 -10.19 10.12 -12.26
C SER A 3 -9.33 8.84 -12.41
N ALA A 4 -8.41 8.83 -13.37
CA ALA A 4 -7.53 7.70 -13.66
C ALA A 4 -6.42 7.47 -12.61
N ASP A 5 -6.26 8.39 -11.68
CA ASP A 5 -5.16 8.39 -10.69
C ASP A 5 -5.59 7.95 -9.28
N ALA A 6 -6.88 7.67 -9.09
CA ALA A 6 -7.33 7.02 -7.87
C ALA A 6 -7.06 5.51 -7.98
N MET A 7 -6.53 4.89 -6.93
CA MET A 7 -6.41 3.43 -6.83
C MET A 7 -7.76 2.82 -7.25
N SER A 8 -7.75 2.06 -8.35
CA SER A 8 -8.99 1.46 -8.87
C SER A 8 -9.54 0.49 -7.83
N PRO A 9 -10.83 0.52 -7.52
CA PRO A 9 -11.45 -0.46 -6.62
C PRO A 9 -11.21 -1.91 -7.05
N GLU A 10 -10.93 -2.16 -8.33
CA GLU A 10 -10.59 -3.48 -8.86
C GLU A 10 -9.32 -4.09 -8.24
N LEU A 11 -8.43 -3.26 -7.66
CA LEU A 11 -7.21 -3.73 -6.98
C LEU A 11 -7.44 -4.12 -5.51
N TYR A 12 -8.59 -3.79 -4.93
CA TYR A 12 -8.83 -4.06 -3.51
C TYR A 12 -8.81 -5.55 -3.16
N PRO A 13 -9.35 -6.47 -3.98
CA PRO A 13 -9.19 -7.90 -3.74
C PRO A 13 -7.72 -8.34 -3.69
N ASP A 14 -6.88 -7.82 -4.59
CA ASP A 14 -5.46 -8.17 -4.65
C ASP A 14 -4.70 -7.63 -3.41
N ILE A 15 -5.07 -6.43 -2.94
CA ILE A 15 -4.49 -5.86 -1.71
C ILE A 15 -4.83 -6.75 -0.51
N VAL A 16 -6.09 -7.12 -0.36
CA VAL A 16 -6.54 -8.00 0.74
C VAL A 16 -5.83 -9.35 0.68
N GLN A 17 -5.61 -9.91 -0.52
CA GLN A 17 -4.94 -11.19 -0.71
C GLN A 17 -3.40 -11.11 -0.61
N SER A 18 -2.83 -9.93 -0.48
CA SER A 18 -1.39 -9.76 -0.40
C SER A 18 -0.82 -10.28 0.93
N VAL A 19 0.39 -10.83 0.87
CA VAL A 19 1.10 -11.33 2.06
C VAL A 19 1.28 -10.24 3.14
N PRO A 20 1.71 -9.00 2.82
CA PRO A 20 1.82 -7.94 3.81
C PRO A 20 0.51 -7.67 4.53
N PHE A 21 -0.61 -7.61 3.81
CA PHE A 21 -1.93 -7.38 4.42
C PHE A 21 -2.33 -8.52 5.37
N MET A 22 -2.08 -9.79 4.97
CA MET A 22 -2.38 -10.95 5.81
C MET A 22 -1.50 -11.00 7.07
N THR A 23 -0.23 -10.62 6.98
CA THR A 23 0.67 -10.58 8.15
C THR A 23 0.28 -9.51 9.17
N GLU A 24 -0.33 -8.40 8.75
CA GLU A 24 -0.87 -7.40 9.67
C GLU A 24 -2.00 -7.95 10.55
N LEU A 25 -2.68 -8.99 10.10
CA LEU A 25 -3.76 -9.63 10.87
C LEU A 25 -3.24 -10.56 11.97
N PHE A 26 -1.99 -10.98 11.94
CA PHE A 26 -1.43 -11.96 12.88
C PHE A 26 -1.55 -11.52 14.33
N GLY A 27 -1.23 -10.25 14.61
CA GLY A 27 -1.28 -9.66 15.94
C GLY A 27 -2.68 -9.22 16.40
N VAL A 28 -3.70 -9.41 15.58
CA VAL A 28 -5.06 -8.99 15.94
C VAL A 28 -5.60 -9.92 17.03
N GLU A 29 -5.98 -9.36 18.17
CA GLU A 29 -6.62 -10.10 19.24
C GLU A 29 -8.04 -10.46 18.87
N VAL A 30 -8.35 -11.73 18.86
CA VAL A 30 -9.71 -12.26 18.68
C VAL A 30 -10.21 -12.91 19.98
N ARG A 31 -11.52 -12.88 20.17
CA ARG A 31 -12.18 -13.49 21.32
C ARG A 31 -13.01 -14.66 20.85
N LEU A 32 -12.86 -15.80 21.51
CA LEU A 32 -13.66 -16.98 21.22
C LEU A 32 -15.02 -16.88 21.89
N ALA A 33 -16.08 -17.29 21.18
CA ALA A 33 -17.43 -17.33 21.71
C ALA A 33 -17.59 -18.38 22.82
N ARG A 34 -16.80 -19.45 22.76
CA ARG A 34 -16.96 -20.62 23.64
C ARG A 34 -16.49 -20.38 25.07
N ASP A 35 -15.37 -19.75 25.28
CA ASP A 35 -14.69 -19.64 26.59
C ASP A 35 -14.16 -18.24 26.88
N GLU A 36 -14.50 -17.26 26.06
CA GLU A 36 -14.10 -15.86 26.20
C GLU A 36 -12.57 -15.63 26.18
N ARG A 37 -11.77 -16.66 25.87
CA ARG A 37 -10.31 -16.49 25.73
C ARG A 37 -9.99 -15.49 24.63
N ARG A 38 -8.96 -14.71 24.87
CA ARG A 38 -8.37 -13.82 23.87
C ARG A 38 -7.06 -14.41 23.43
N MET A 39 -6.84 -14.42 22.11
CA MET A 39 -5.60 -14.87 21.52
C MET A 39 -5.36 -14.12 20.20
N PRO A 40 -4.12 -14.03 19.73
CA PRO A 40 -3.84 -13.46 18.41
C PRO A 40 -4.37 -14.39 17.31
N VAL A 41 -4.71 -13.80 16.16
CA VAL A 41 -5.22 -14.55 14.98
C VAL A 41 -4.23 -15.64 14.55
N SER A 42 -2.92 -15.38 14.61
CA SER A 42 -1.91 -16.38 14.27
C SER A 42 -2.02 -17.65 15.12
N GLU A 43 -2.20 -17.50 16.43
CA GLU A 43 -2.38 -18.62 17.38
C GLU A 43 -3.73 -19.32 17.14
N TYR A 44 -4.80 -18.56 16.92
CA TYR A 44 -6.11 -19.12 16.60
C TYR A 44 -6.08 -19.99 15.34
N VAL A 45 -5.38 -19.53 14.30
CA VAL A 45 -5.26 -20.27 13.04
C VAL A 45 -4.45 -21.56 13.22
N SER A 46 -3.36 -21.51 13.99
CA SER A 46 -2.48 -22.65 14.19
C SER A 46 -3.04 -23.69 15.16
N GLU A 47 -3.74 -23.29 16.22
CA GLU A 47 -4.13 -24.18 17.31
C GLU A 47 -5.60 -24.56 17.28
N GLU A 48 -6.51 -23.63 17.01
CA GLU A 48 -7.95 -23.83 17.13
C GLU A 48 -8.64 -24.23 15.81
N LEU A 49 -8.03 -23.93 14.63
CA LEU A 49 -8.58 -24.39 13.37
C LEU A 49 -8.42 -25.90 13.22
N ARG A 50 -9.43 -26.63 13.61
CA ARG A 50 -9.45 -28.09 13.49
C ARG A 50 -9.48 -28.49 12.01
N SER A 51 -8.45 -29.20 11.59
CA SER A 51 -8.52 -29.96 10.35
C SER A 51 -9.69 -30.97 10.44
N PRO A 52 -10.47 -31.16 9.38
CA PRO A 52 -11.49 -32.22 9.37
C PRO A 52 -10.89 -33.56 9.82
N TRP A 53 -11.58 -34.32 10.66
CA TRP A 53 -11.07 -35.58 11.22
C TRP A 53 -10.57 -36.57 10.16
N TRP A 54 -11.14 -36.50 8.96
CA TRP A 54 -10.75 -37.36 7.83
C TRP A 54 -9.42 -36.93 7.21
N SER A 55 -8.94 -35.68 7.40
CA SER A 55 -7.60 -35.25 6.95
C SER A 55 -6.49 -35.94 7.72
N ALA A 56 -6.73 -36.26 9.00
CA ALA A 56 -5.81 -37.05 9.80
C ALA A 56 -5.67 -38.48 9.26
N VAL A 57 -6.77 -39.08 8.76
CA VAL A 57 -6.78 -40.41 8.16
C VAL A 57 -6.08 -40.41 6.78
N ALA A 58 -6.35 -39.38 5.98
CA ALA A 58 -5.69 -39.21 4.66
C ALA A 58 -4.20 -38.88 4.78
N ALA A 59 -3.78 -38.19 5.84
CA ALA A 59 -2.37 -37.87 6.10
C ALA A 59 -1.58 -38.98 6.82
N ALA A 60 -2.27 -40.00 7.38
CA ALA A 60 -1.64 -41.07 8.13
C ALA A 60 -0.50 -41.80 7.37
N PRO A 61 -0.63 -42.17 6.09
CA PRO A 61 0.46 -42.80 5.35
C PRO A 61 1.66 -41.87 5.13
N PHE A 62 1.42 -40.56 5.00
CA PHE A 62 2.49 -39.55 4.82
C PHE A 62 3.20 -39.20 6.13
N LYS A 63 2.49 -39.22 7.28
CA LYS A 63 3.11 -39.04 8.61
C LYS A 63 4.05 -40.18 8.98
N ALA A 64 3.75 -41.40 8.58
CA ALA A 64 4.64 -42.55 8.79
C ALA A 64 5.96 -42.45 7.98
N LEU A 65 5.90 -41.89 6.76
CA LEU A 65 7.11 -41.57 5.98
C LEU A 65 7.87 -40.35 6.55
N GLY A 66 7.14 -39.34 7.08
CA GLY A 66 7.71 -38.13 7.69
C GLY A 66 8.54 -38.40 8.95
N TRP A 67 8.22 -39.46 9.70
CA TRP A 67 9.00 -39.89 10.86
C TRP A 67 10.42 -40.33 10.46
N PHE A 68 10.59 -40.98 9.32
CA PHE A 68 11.89 -41.37 8.80
C PHE A 68 12.75 -40.19 8.31
N THR A 69 12.14 -39.10 7.82
CA THR A 69 12.85 -37.88 7.35
C THR A 69 13.10 -36.87 8.46
N GLY A 70 12.39 -36.96 9.59
CA GLY A 70 12.56 -36.11 10.78
C GLY A 70 13.92 -36.26 11.49
N LEU A 71 14.62 -37.37 11.27
CA LEU A 71 15.96 -37.63 11.82
C LEU A 71 17.09 -36.81 11.15
N PHE A 72 16.80 -36.13 10.03
CA PHE A 72 17.77 -35.34 9.27
C PHE A 72 17.39 -33.86 9.18
N ARG A 73 16.42 -33.39 9.98
CA ARG A 73 16.02 -32.00 10.00
C ARG A 73 16.77 -31.25 11.07
N ALA A 74 17.74 -30.47 10.64
CA ALA A 74 18.39 -29.46 11.47
C ALA A 74 17.36 -28.40 11.90
N GLU A 75 17.42 -28.06 13.17
CA GLU A 75 16.64 -27.05 13.87
C GLU A 75 16.81 -25.67 13.23
N ASP A 76 15.74 -25.18 12.58
CA ASP A 76 15.60 -23.77 12.25
C ASP A 76 14.74 -23.04 13.31
N ASP A 77 14.93 -23.41 14.59
CA ASP A 77 14.05 -23.02 15.70
C ASP A 77 14.58 -21.83 16.55
N GLU A 78 15.46 -20.99 16.01
CA GLU A 78 16.07 -19.89 16.79
C GLU A 78 15.54 -18.48 16.47
N ARG A 79 14.28 -18.28 16.04
CA ARG A 79 13.74 -16.93 15.89
C ARG A 79 12.38 -16.70 16.54
N ARG A 80 12.16 -17.24 17.73
CA ARG A 80 11.13 -16.75 18.65
C ARG A 80 11.66 -15.51 19.37
N GLY A 81 11.38 -14.29 18.88
CA GLY A 81 11.79 -13.18 19.71
C GLY A 81 11.78 -11.76 19.18
N THR A 82 11.04 -11.43 18.13
CA THR A 82 10.71 -10.03 17.90
C THR A 82 9.31 -9.99 17.31
N GLY A 83 8.36 -9.40 18.03
CA GLY A 83 6.93 -9.34 17.68
C GLY A 83 6.60 -8.54 16.40
N VAL A 84 7.52 -8.47 15.45
CA VAL A 84 7.33 -7.88 14.13
C VAL A 84 7.59 -8.96 13.11
N THR A 85 6.53 -9.50 12.51
CA THR A 85 6.63 -10.42 11.38
C THR A 85 7.12 -9.66 10.16
N ASP A 86 8.28 -10.09 9.61
CA ASP A 86 8.82 -9.53 8.37
C ASP A 86 8.14 -10.23 7.17
N PRO A 87 7.32 -9.52 6.37
CA PRO A 87 6.62 -10.09 5.22
C PRO A 87 7.54 -10.73 4.17
N PHE A 88 8.83 -10.38 4.18
CA PHE A 88 9.83 -10.90 3.25
C PHE A 88 10.57 -12.14 3.78
N ARG A 89 10.36 -12.49 5.07
CA ARG A 89 11.05 -13.60 5.74
C ARG A 89 10.10 -14.35 6.65
N LEU A 90 9.05 -14.90 6.07
CA LEU A 90 8.10 -15.73 6.81
C LEU A 90 8.73 -17.08 7.17
N THR A 91 8.47 -17.52 8.38
CA THR A 91 8.70 -18.90 8.78
C THR A 91 7.72 -19.81 8.04
N ARG A 92 7.96 -21.11 8.08
CA ARG A 92 7.03 -22.08 7.48
C ARG A 92 5.64 -22.00 8.10
N GLU A 93 5.56 -21.87 9.43
CA GLU A 93 4.29 -21.76 10.17
C GLU A 93 3.54 -20.46 9.81
N GLU A 94 4.25 -19.34 9.72
CA GLU A 94 3.66 -18.06 9.29
C GLU A 94 3.14 -18.14 7.86
N ASN A 95 3.87 -18.80 6.96
CA ASN A 95 3.42 -18.96 5.57
C ASN A 95 2.18 -19.88 5.47
N GLU A 96 2.10 -20.95 6.28
CA GLU A 96 0.91 -21.80 6.37
C GLU A 96 -0.28 -21.01 6.94
N THR A 97 -0.03 -20.12 7.91
CA THR A 97 -1.05 -19.20 8.47
C THR A 97 -1.55 -18.20 7.43
N VAL A 98 -0.65 -17.59 6.65
CA VAL A 98 -1.03 -16.70 5.53
C VAL A 98 -1.93 -17.45 4.54
N GLY A 99 -1.53 -18.63 4.10
CA GLY A 99 -2.32 -19.46 3.18
C GLY A 99 -3.72 -19.76 3.73
N SER A 100 -3.81 -20.15 5.01
CA SER A 100 -5.08 -20.41 5.68
C SER A 100 -5.99 -19.18 5.76
N LEU A 101 -5.42 -17.99 5.96
CA LEU A 101 -6.18 -16.73 5.97
C LEU A 101 -6.63 -16.36 4.55
N GLN A 102 -5.78 -16.50 3.55
CA GLN A 102 -6.11 -16.22 2.15
C GLN A 102 -7.27 -17.08 1.63
N GLU A 103 -7.36 -18.34 2.04
CA GLU A 103 -8.48 -19.22 1.69
C GLU A 103 -9.80 -18.81 2.37
N ARG A 104 -9.74 -18.13 3.52
CA ARG A 104 -10.88 -17.80 4.37
C ARG A 104 -11.36 -16.37 4.26
N ILE A 105 -10.53 -15.48 3.76
CA ILE A 105 -10.81 -14.07 3.57
C ILE A 105 -10.91 -13.81 2.07
N ALA A 106 -12.11 -13.48 1.61
CA ALA A 106 -12.36 -13.14 0.21
C ALA A 106 -12.85 -11.70 0.08
N ALA A 107 -12.30 -11.00 -0.90
CA ALA A 107 -12.77 -9.68 -1.31
C ALA A 107 -13.22 -9.76 -2.77
N SER A 108 -14.28 -9.07 -3.11
CA SER A 108 -14.77 -8.98 -4.50
C SER A 108 -15.33 -7.59 -4.77
N VAL A 109 -15.27 -7.17 -6.03
CA VAL A 109 -15.78 -5.87 -6.48
C VAL A 109 -16.79 -6.07 -7.59
N ASP A 110 -17.97 -5.51 -7.41
CA ASP A 110 -18.96 -5.41 -8.48
C ASP A 110 -18.55 -4.28 -9.45
N LYS A 111 -18.19 -4.62 -10.66
CA LYS A 111 -17.72 -3.68 -11.70
C LYS A 111 -18.78 -2.65 -12.12
N LYS A 112 -20.07 -2.92 -11.88
CA LYS A 112 -21.15 -1.99 -12.25
C LYS A 112 -21.45 -0.97 -11.16
N THR A 113 -21.46 -1.45 -9.90
CA THR A 113 -21.84 -0.63 -8.74
C THR A 113 -20.61 -0.10 -8.00
N MET A 114 -19.41 -0.64 -8.28
CA MET A 114 -18.15 -0.37 -7.57
C MET A 114 -18.25 -0.70 -6.08
N VAL A 115 -19.19 -1.54 -5.69
CA VAL A 115 -19.35 -2.02 -4.31
C VAL A 115 -18.31 -3.10 -4.03
N VAL A 116 -17.58 -2.93 -2.94
CA VAL A 116 -16.62 -3.92 -2.44
C VAL A 116 -17.33 -4.81 -1.40
N SER A 117 -17.33 -6.10 -1.65
CA SER A 117 -17.86 -7.10 -0.72
C SER A 117 -16.71 -7.86 -0.07
N LEU A 118 -16.71 -7.94 1.26
CA LEU A 118 -15.76 -8.72 2.06
C LEU A 118 -16.51 -9.91 2.68
N ALA A 119 -15.89 -11.09 2.62
CA ALA A 119 -16.38 -12.29 3.25
C ALA A 119 -15.25 -12.95 4.05
N VAL A 120 -15.52 -13.25 5.32
CA VAL A 120 -14.59 -13.94 6.21
C VAL A 120 -15.28 -15.19 6.75
N THR A 121 -14.66 -16.34 6.56
CA THR A 121 -15.18 -17.63 6.98
C THR A 121 -14.30 -18.23 8.09
N MET A 122 -14.83 -18.28 9.32
CA MET A 122 -14.13 -18.87 10.46
C MET A 122 -15.03 -19.88 11.16
N GLN A 123 -14.44 -20.75 12.01
CA GLN A 123 -15.20 -21.75 12.78
C GLN A 123 -15.96 -21.11 13.95
N ASP A 124 -15.41 -20.03 14.51
CA ASP A 124 -16.04 -19.28 15.60
C ASP A 124 -16.69 -18.01 15.05
N PRO A 125 -18.00 -17.75 15.35
CA PRO A 125 -18.71 -16.59 14.82
C PRO A 125 -18.21 -15.25 15.35
N LEU A 126 -17.70 -15.18 16.60
CA LEU A 126 -17.12 -13.94 17.12
C LEU A 126 -15.80 -13.62 16.46
N VAL A 127 -14.97 -14.64 16.21
CA VAL A 127 -13.72 -14.49 15.45
C VAL A 127 -14.01 -14.00 14.04
N ALA A 128 -15.00 -14.62 13.35
CA ALA A 128 -15.41 -14.20 12.02
C ALA A 128 -15.85 -12.73 11.99
N ALA A 129 -16.68 -12.30 12.93
CA ALA A 129 -17.17 -10.94 13.01
C ALA A 129 -16.04 -9.93 13.31
N THR A 130 -15.20 -10.22 14.31
CA THR A 130 -14.08 -9.36 14.69
C THR A 130 -13.07 -9.21 13.55
N LEU A 131 -12.76 -10.32 12.88
CA LEU A 131 -11.80 -10.32 11.79
C LEU A 131 -12.36 -9.58 10.56
N THR A 132 -13.66 -9.74 10.25
CA THR A 132 -14.30 -8.99 9.16
C THR A 132 -14.22 -7.49 9.39
N ASP A 133 -14.54 -7.02 10.61
CA ASP A 133 -14.47 -5.61 10.97
C ASP A 133 -13.03 -5.08 10.92
N THR A 134 -12.06 -5.89 11.35
CA THR A 134 -10.64 -5.52 11.30
C THR A 134 -10.13 -5.45 9.86
N VAL A 135 -10.42 -6.44 9.01
CA VAL A 135 -10.06 -6.44 7.59
C VAL A 135 -10.66 -5.23 6.88
N MET A 136 -11.92 -4.91 7.16
CA MET A 136 -12.57 -3.73 6.59
C MET A 136 -11.85 -2.44 7.01
N ARG A 137 -11.54 -2.27 8.30
CA ARG A 137 -10.82 -1.09 8.80
C ARG A 137 -9.41 -0.97 8.24
N ASN A 138 -8.66 -2.08 8.20
CA ASN A 138 -7.31 -2.09 7.62
C ASN A 138 -7.38 -1.69 6.15
N LEU A 139 -8.27 -2.26 5.37
CA LEU A 139 -8.43 -1.90 3.96
C LEU A 139 -8.79 -0.41 3.78
N GLN A 140 -9.71 0.14 4.58
CA GLN A 140 -10.05 1.56 4.56
C GLN A 140 -8.85 2.44 4.90
N ASN A 141 -8.06 2.06 5.90
CA ASN A 141 -6.84 2.78 6.30
C ASN A 141 -5.80 2.76 5.18
N HIS A 142 -5.52 1.61 4.58
CA HIS A 142 -4.59 1.49 3.45
C HIS A 142 -5.00 2.37 2.26
N ILE A 143 -6.29 2.35 1.90
CA ILE A 143 -6.80 3.19 0.81
C ILE A 143 -6.66 4.67 1.14
N THR A 144 -7.02 5.07 2.36
CA THR A 144 -6.94 6.46 2.81
C THR A 144 -5.49 6.95 2.84
N GLN A 145 -4.60 6.13 3.39
CA GLN A 145 -3.16 6.45 3.46
C GLN A 145 -2.57 6.59 2.06
N TYR A 146 -2.82 5.63 1.18
CA TYR A 146 -2.35 5.70 -0.21
C TYR A 146 -2.81 6.99 -0.92
N ARG A 147 -4.10 7.33 -0.80
CA ARG A 147 -4.65 8.55 -1.41
C ARG A 147 -4.04 9.82 -0.83
N THR A 148 -3.82 9.84 0.48
CA THR A 148 -3.21 10.97 1.18
C THR A 148 -1.76 11.15 0.78
N ASP A 149 -0.98 10.06 0.74
CA ASP A 149 0.43 10.08 0.37
C ASP A 149 0.61 10.49 -1.09
N LYS A 150 -0.25 9.96 -1.99
CA LYS A 150 -0.26 10.40 -3.39
C LYS A 150 -0.59 11.89 -3.52
N ALA A 151 -1.64 12.36 -2.87
CA ALA A 151 -2.03 13.78 -2.91
C ALA A 151 -0.90 14.69 -2.38
N ARG A 152 -0.20 14.25 -1.34
CA ARG A 152 0.96 14.96 -0.79
C ARG A 152 2.11 15.03 -1.81
N HIS A 153 2.43 13.92 -2.46
CA HIS A 153 3.46 13.87 -3.50
C HIS A 153 3.12 14.77 -4.70
N ASP A 154 1.86 14.74 -5.14
CA ASP A 154 1.38 15.59 -6.24
C ASP A 154 1.44 17.08 -5.87
N LEU A 155 1.10 17.41 -4.62
CA LEU A 155 1.25 18.77 -4.09
C LEU A 155 2.70 19.24 -4.09
N GLU A 156 3.61 18.43 -3.53
CA GLU A 156 5.04 18.74 -3.49
C GLU A 156 5.64 18.90 -4.89
N PHE A 157 5.23 18.05 -5.83
CA PHE A 157 5.65 18.14 -7.22
C PHE A 157 5.16 19.45 -7.86
N THR A 158 3.87 19.76 -7.71
CA THR A 158 3.27 20.99 -8.25
C THR A 158 3.90 22.23 -7.63
N GLN A 159 4.16 22.22 -6.32
CA GLN A 159 4.83 23.32 -5.62
C GLN A 159 6.22 23.58 -6.21
N ARG A 160 7.01 22.53 -6.41
CA ARG A 160 8.35 22.67 -7.02
C ARG A 160 8.28 23.24 -8.44
N LEU A 161 7.33 22.80 -9.26
CA LEU A 161 7.14 23.34 -10.60
C LEU A 161 6.76 24.83 -10.56
N PHE A 162 5.88 25.21 -9.63
CA PHE A 162 5.47 26.60 -9.43
C PHE A 162 6.68 27.47 -9.02
N ASP A 163 7.45 27.03 -8.02
CA ASP A 163 8.64 27.75 -7.53
C ASP A 163 9.70 27.91 -8.64
N GLU A 164 9.91 26.86 -9.46
CA GLU A 164 10.81 26.91 -10.60
C GLU A 164 10.32 27.89 -11.68
N ALA A 165 9.02 27.84 -12.03
CA ALA A 165 8.42 28.75 -13.00
C ALA A 165 8.51 30.20 -12.53
N GLN A 166 8.20 30.44 -11.25
CA GLN A 166 8.33 31.74 -10.62
C GLN A 166 9.78 32.28 -10.69
N GLY A 167 10.74 31.43 -10.35
CA GLY A 167 12.16 31.79 -10.45
C GLY A 167 12.60 32.17 -11.87
N LYS A 168 12.16 31.40 -12.86
CA LYS A 168 12.41 31.69 -14.28
C LYS A 168 11.78 33.01 -14.71
N TYR A 169 10.54 33.27 -14.30
CA TYR A 169 9.87 34.52 -14.61
C TYR A 169 10.61 35.74 -14.03
N TYR A 170 10.94 35.70 -12.73
CA TYR A 170 11.69 36.80 -12.11
C TYR A 170 13.08 37.00 -12.71
N ALA A 171 13.78 35.93 -13.05
CA ALA A 171 15.07 36.05 -13.72
C ALA A 171 14.95 36.65 -15.12
N ALA A 172 13.94 36.30 -15.90
CA ALA A 172 13.66 36.89 -17.20
C ALA A 172 13.26 38.37 -17.08
N GLN A 173 12.42 38.69 -16.09
CA GLN A 173 12.03 40.09 -15.80
C GLN A 173 13.24 40.95 -15.45
N GLN A 174 14.14 40.49 -14.60
CA GLN A 174 15.37 41.21 -14.25
C GLN A 174 16.26 41.41 -15.46
N ARG A 175 16.45 40.41 -16.30
CA ARG A 175 17.26 40.56 -17.53
C ARG A 175 16.64 41.60 -18.48
N TYR A 176 15.36 41.57 -18.66
CA TYR A 176 14.65 42.56 -19.47
C TYR A 176 14.84 43.98 -18.90
N ALA A 177 14.61 44.17 -17.61
CA ALA A 177 14.76 45.47 -16.95
C ALA A 177 16.17 46.01 -17.04
N GLN A 178 17.18 45.20 -16.74
CA GLN A 178 18.59 45.58 -16.85
C GLN A 178 18.97 45.96 -18.29
N TYR A 179 18.49 45.23 -19.29
CA TYR A 179 18.74 45.53 -20.67
C TYR A 179 18.12 46.91 -21.07
N VAL A 180 16.88 47.18 -20.68
CA VAL A 180 16.22 48.43 -20.94
C VAL A 180 16.95 49.58 -20.26
N ASP A 181 17.33 49.46 -18.98
CA ASP A 181 18.02 50.52 -18.21
C ASP A 181 19.39 50.84 -18.78
N GLN A 182 20.15 49.82 -19.20
CA GLN A 182 21.51 50.03 -19.80
C GLN A 182 21.47 50.63 -21.17
N ASN A 183 20.35 50.55 -21.89
CA ASN A 183 20.25 50.91 -23.29
C ASN A 183 19.24 52.03 -23.57
N GLN A 184 18.78 52.74 -22.53
CA GLN A 184 17.76 53.83 -22.66
C GLN A 184 18.11 54.92 -23.68
N ALA A 185 19.43 55.18 -23.89
CA ALA A 185 19.90 56.24 -24.80
C ALA A 185 20.15 55.75 -26.24
N LEU A 186 19.99 54.47 -26.54
CA LEU A 186 20.42 53.88 -27.82
C LEU A 186 19.24 53.55 -28.74
N SER A 187 19.12 54.28 -29.84
CA SER A 187 18.03 54.12 -30.82
C SER A 187 18.38 53.17 -32.01
N ARG A 188 19.32 52.23 -31.84
CA ARG A 188 19.73 51.32 -32.94
C ARG A 188 18.74 50.18 -33.11
N LYS A 189 18.50 49.76 -34.36
CA LYS A 189 17.58 48.65 -34.71
C LYS A 189 17.92 47.33 -33.99
N SER A 190 19.18 47.05 -33.79
CA SER A 190 19.65 45.86 -33.07
C SER A 190 19.20 45.81 -31.60
N PHE A 191 19.09 46.96 -30.93
CA PHE A 191 18.59 47.01 -29.54
C PHE A 191 17.10 46.68 -29.45
N ARG A 192 16.33 47.13 -30.42
CA ARG A 192 14.86 46.80 -30.44
C ARG A 192 14.65 45.31 -30.64
N THR A 193 15.44 44.68 -31.52
CA THR A 193 15.31 43.22 -31.73
C THR A 193 15.66 42.42 -30.46
N GLU A 194 16.69 42.83 -29.74
CA GLU A 194 17.08 42.15 -28.49
C GLU A 194 16.09 42.45 -27.36
N GLN A 195 15.57 43.65 -27.29
CA GLN A 195 14.49 44.01 -26.35
C GLN A 195 13.23 43.14 -26.58
N GLU A 196 12.80 43.00 -27.85
CA GLU A 196 11.69 42.14 -28.24
C GLU A 196 11.94 40.68 -27.88
N ARG A 197 13.16 40.20 -28.08
CA ARG A 197 13.54 38.84 -27.73
C ARG A 197 13.40 38.59 -26.20
N LEU A 198 13.94 39.50 -25.39
CA LEU A 198 13.89 39.43 -23.93
C LEU A 198 12.45 39.59 -23.41
N GLN A 199 11.64 40.47 -24.03
CA GLN A 199 10.24 40.61 -23.71
C GLN A 199 9.46 39.35 -24.02
N ASN A 200 9.72 38.68 -25.14
CA ASN A 200 9.12 37.41 -25.49
C ASN A 200 9.52 36.31 -24.51
N GLU A 201 10.82 36.24 -24.11
CA GLU A 201 11.31 35.31 -23.10
C GLU A 201 10.60 35.50 -21.76
N MET A 202 10.42 36.73 -21.31
CA MET A 202 9.67 37.05 -20.08
C MET A 202 8.19 36.66 -20.20
N SER A 203 7.54 36.96 -21.34
CA SER A 203 6.12 36.62 -21.58
C SER A 203 5.94 35.09 -21.62
N LEU A 204 6.87 34.38 -22.21
CA LEU A 204 6.87 32.90 -22.24
C LEU A 204 7.02 32.34 -20.83
N ALA A 205 7.99 32.85 -20.04
CA ALA A 205 8.17 32.43 -18.66
C ALA A 205 6.92 32.73 -17.78
N TYR A 206 6.24 33.84 -18.04
CA TYR A 206 4.97 34.16 -17.38
C TYR A 206 3.86 33.16 -17.71
N SER A 207 3.81 32.66 -18.94
CA SER A 207 2.78 31.68 -19.32
C SER A 207 2.91 30.32 -18.63
N PHE A 208 4.07 30.02 -18.05
CA PHE A 208 4.33 28.83 -17.25
C PHE A 208 4.24 29.07 -15.74
N TYR A 209 4.20 30.33 -15.33
CA TYR A 209 3.98 30.77 -13.95
C TYR A 209 2.49 30.84 -13.61
#